data_2024a836d516f792b5a3ae05e3d54d36
#
_entry.id   2024a836d516f792b5a3ae05e3d54d36
#
_cell.length_a   1.000
_cell.length_b   1.000
_cell.length_c   1.000
_cell.angle_alpha   90.00
_cell.angle_beta   90.00
_cell.angle_gamma   90.00
#
_symmetry.space_group_name_H-M   'P 1'
#
loop_
_entity.id
_entity.type
_entity.pdbx_description
1 polymer ?
#
loop_
_entity_poly.entity_id
_entity_poly.type
_entity_poly.pdbx_seq_one_letter_code
_entity_poly.pdbx_strand_id
1 'polypeptide(L)'
;MIAASLAAPKPVQTRGHSGTTGRPGTVSTRPLEFDANRLVIAGGPIATVTTALSDTVAPVMTTAPAAKRPGAEFDDVIAEHAALQGVRAELVRAVIQAESGFNPMALSSRGAMGLMQLMPATAADLGVLNPFNPIDNIRGGTKYLRQLLDRYDNNETLAIAAYNAGPGSVDKYGLRVPPFRETQDYVKRILQSLQAKTATRAAAASPSTKVIYKIVETINGRQVPRYLTAKPSSGPFEIVKRG
;
A
#
# COMPACT_ATOMS: atom_id res chain seq x y z
N MET A 1 7.67 -14.08 14.23
CA MET A 1 7.07 -12.75 14.38
C MET A 1 7.08 -12.36 15.84
N ILE A 2 7.96 -11.45 16.21
CA ILE A 2 8.05 -10.92 17.59
C ILE A 2 7.62 -9.45 17.47
N ALA A 3 6.34 -9.16 17.77
CA ALA A 3 5.95 -7.80 18.02
C ALA A 3 6.58 -7.37 19.36
N ALA A 4 7.38 -6.33 19.33
CA ALA A 4 8.09 -5.82 20.48
C ALA A 4 7.11 -5.37 21.57
N SER A 5 7.38 -5.83 22.79
CA SER A 5 6.77 -5.30 24.01
C SER A 5 7.28 -3.89 24.26
N LEU A 6 6.47 -2.87 23.96
CA LEU A 6 6.70 -1.53 24.48
C LEU A 6 6.45 -1.56 25.99
N ALA A 7 7.51 -1.30 26.77
CA ALA A 7 7.34 -0.93 28.17
C ALA A 7 6.62 0.42 28.21
N ALA A 8 5.47 0.47 28.83
CA ALA A 8 4.65 1.66 29.00
C ALA A 8 5.46 2.76 29.71
N PRO A 9 5.37 4.04 29.33
CA PRO A 9 5.85 5.15 30.12
C PRO A 9 5.04 5.23 31.41
N LYS A 10 5.72 5.47 32.54
CA LYS A 10 5.08 5.64 33.85
C LYS A 10 4.09 6.79 33.81
N PRO A 11 2.89 6.66 34.41
CA PRO A 11 1.90 7.73 34.43
C PRO A 11 2.42 8.94 35.22
N VAL A 12 2.31 10.11 34.62
CA VAL A 12 2.50 11.39 35.30
C VAL A 12 1.31 11.59 36.23
N GLN A 13 1.56 11.64 37.53
CA GLN A 13 0.57 11.99 38.52
C GLN A 13 0.17 13.47 38.38
N THR A 14 -1.02 13.74 37.88
CA THR A 14 -1.65 15.05 38.01
C THR A 14 -2.46 15.07 39.31
N ARG A 15 -2.10 16.02 40.18
CA ARG A 15 -2.81 16.34 41.42
C ARG A 15 -4.26 16.68 41.15
N GLY A 16 -5.13 16.11 41.97
CA GLY A 16 -6.56 16.30 41.90
C GLY A 16 -7.04 17.74 42.21
N HIS A 17 -8.13 18.09 41.55
CA HIS A 17 -9.06 19.11 42.04
C HIS A 17 -10.42 18.44 42.18
N SER A 18 -10.91 18.49 43.44
CA SER A 18 -12.23 18.09 43.87
C SER A 18 -13.28 19.12 43.40
N GLY A 19 -14.43 18.62 42.96
CA GLY A 19 -15.63 19.45 43.03
C GLY A 19 -16.70 19.12 41.98
N THR A 20 -17.75 18.57 42.48
CA THR A 20 -19.16 18.88 42.26
C THR A 20 -20.00 17.81 41.56
N THR A 21 -20.90 17.29 42.37
CA THR A 21 -22.03 16.36 42.15
C THR A 21 -23.00 16.88 41.09
N GLY A 22 -23.25 16.07 40.04
CA GLY A 22 -24.35 16.25 39.10
C GLY A 22 -25.00 14.90 38.80
N ARG A 23 -26.31 14.83 39.03
CA ARG A 23 -27.22 13.70 38.92
C ARG A 23 -27.23 13.07 37.53
N PRO A 24 -27.37 11.74 37.36
CA PRO A 24 -27.47 11.11 36.04
C PRO A 24 -28.89 11.24 35.48
N GLY A 25 -28.96 11.79 34.27
CA GLY A 25 -30.15 11.76 33.41
C GLY A 25 -30.22 10.42 32.65
N THR A 26 -31.32 9.73 32.82
CA THR A 26 -31.67 8.51 32.09
C THR A 26 -31.90 8.80 30.62
N VAL A 27 -31.04 8.24 29.74
CA VAL A 27 -31.26 8.22 28.31
C VAL A 27 -31.91 6.88 27.93
N SER A 28 -33.14 7.00 27.42
CA SER A 28 -33.95 5.89 26.91
C SER A 28 -33.36 5.35 25.61
N THR A 29 -32.85 4.13 25.63
CA THR A 29 -32.46 3.38 24.43
C THR A 29 -33.68 2.69 23.85
N ARG A 30 -34.23 3.20 22.74
CA ARG A 30 -35.12 2.44 21.85
C ARG A 30 -34.26 1.71 20.79
N PRO A 31 -34.44 0.41 20.58
CA PRO A 31 -33.84 -0.31 19.48
C PRO A 31 -34.53 0.08 18.17
N LEU A 32 -33.76 0.39 17.16
CA LEU A 32 -34.22 0.49 15.76
C LEU A 32 -34.37 -0.93 15.22
N GLU A 33 -35.60 -1.40 15.06
CA GLU A 33 -35.92 -2.60 14.29
C GLU A 33 -35.70 -2.31 12.80
N PHE A 34 -34.81 -3.07 12.16
CA PHE A 34 -34.66 -3.14 10.74
C PHE A 34 -35.65 -4.15 10.16
N ASP A 35 -36.69 -3.65 9.48
CA ASP A 35 -37.65 -4.49 8.76
C ASP A 35 -37.04 -4.86 7.38
N ALA A 36 -36.66 -6.15 7.22
CA ALA A 36 -35.95 -6.69 6.07
C ALA A 36 -36.90 -7.23 4.98
N ASN A 37 -38.11 -6.68 4.83
CA ASN A 37 -39.06 -7.29 3.89
C ASN A 37 -39.93 -6.25 3.14
N ARG A 38 -39.31 -5.42 2.27
CA ARG A 38 -40.10 -4.70 1.24
C ARG A 38 -39.25 -4.32 0.02
N LEU A 39 -38.99 -5.27 -0.86
CA LEU A 39 -38.66 -4.97 -2.23
C LEU A 39 -39.63 -5.71 -3.16
N VAL A 40 -40.71 -5.00 -3.54
CA VAL A 40 -41.63 -5.47 -4.59
C VAL A 40 -41.11 -4.90 -5.91
N ILE A 41 -40.61 -5.76 -6.77
CA ILE A 41 -40.26 -5.42 -8.17
C ILE A 41 -41.46 -5.83 -9.03
N ALA A 42 -42.17 -4.84 -9.58
CA ALA A 42 -43.23 -5.05 -10.54
C ALA A 42 -42.65 -5.53 -11.88
N GLY A 43 -43.04 -6.74 -12.31
CA GLY A 43 -42.67 -7.30 -13.60
C GLY A 43 -43.51 -6.71 -14.73
N GLY A 44 -42.86 -6.25 -15.80
CA GLY A 44 -43.44 -5.98 -17.10
C GLY A 44 -42.88 -6.96 -18.15
N PRO A 45 -43.63 -7.33 -19.21
CA PRO A 45 -43.21 -8.40 -20.12
C PRO A 45 -42.13 -7.95 -21.08
N ILE A 46 -41.06 -8.74 -21.19
CA ILE A 46 -39.98 -8.55 -22.15
C ILE A 46 -40.42 -9.11 -23.53
N ALA A 47 -40.48 -8.25 -24.52
CA ALA A 47 -40.66 -8.65 -25.89
C ALA A 47 -39.40 -9.30 -26.47
N THR A 48 -39.54 -10.52 -26.96
CA THR A 48 -38.47 -11.27 -27.64
C THR A 48 -38.27 -10.69 -29.02
N VAL A 49 -37.15 -10.04 -29.29
CA VAL A 49 -36.72 -9.67 -30.63
C VAL A 49 -35.62 -10.64 -31.06
N THR A 50 -36.00 -11.60 -31.91
CA THR A 50 -35.07 -12.47 -32.61
C THR A 50 -34.58 -11.74 -33.86
N THR A 51 -33.33 -11.30 -33.89
CA THR A 51 -32.69 -10.87 -35.15
C THR A 51 -31.41 -11.68 -35.29
N ALA A 52 -31.44 -12.62 -36.24
CA ALA A 52 -30.26 -13.34 -36.69
C ALA A 52 -29.43 -12.41 -37.57
N LEU A 53 -28.19 -12.10 -37.17
CA LEU A 53 -27.16 -11.58 -38.06
C LEU A 53 -25.90 -12.41 -37.79
N SER A 54 -25.58 -13.23 -38.78
CA SER A 54 -24.28 -13.87 -38.90
C SER A 54 -23.24 -12.81 -39.23
N ASP A 55 -22.35 -12.51 -38.32
CA ASP A 55 -21.10 -11.83 -38.63
C ASP A 55 -19.95 -12.55 -37.94
N THR A 56 -19.02 -12.95 -38.76
CA THR A 56 -17.78 -13.62 -38.43
C THR A 56 -16.92 -12.68 -37.54
N VAL A 57 -17.06 -12.84 -36.24
CA VAL A 57 -16.19 -12.13 -35.28
C VAL A 57 -14.89 -12.92 -35.17
N ALA A 58 -13.81 -12.35 -35.69
CA ALA A 58 -12.45 -12.83 -35.41
C ALA A 58 -12.24 -12.96 -33.89
N PRO A 59 -11.47 -13.95 -33.41
CA PRO A 59 -11.25 -14.11 -31.99
C PRO A 59 -10.50 -12.88 -31.46
N VAL A 60 -11.21 -12.08 -30.68
CA VAL A 60 -10.57 -11.08 -29.83
C VAL A 60 -9.72 -11.87 -28.83
N MET A 61 -8.39 -11.84 -29.00
CA MET A 61 -7.47 -12.32 -27.99
C MET A 61 -7.74 -11.56 -26.71
N THR A 62 -8.55 -12.13 -25.83
CA THR A 62 -8.70 -11.67 -24.46
C THR A 62 -7.35 -11.91 -23.80
N THR A 63 -6.55 -10.85 -23.68
CA THR A 63 -5.37 -10.88 -22.82
C THR A 63 -5.86 -11.23 -21.43
N ALA A 64 -5.48 -12.41 -20.94
CA ALA A 64 -5.77 -12.81 -19.57
C ALA A 64 -5.37 -11.65 -18.63
N PRO A 65 -6.22 -11.28 -17.65
CA PRO A 65 -5.85 -10.19 -16.73
C PRO A 65 -4.55 -10.59 -16.05
N ALA A 66 -3.53 -9.75 -16.18
CA ALA A 66 -2.26 -9.94 -15.50
C ALA A 66 -2.54 -10.22 -14.03
N ALA A 67 -2.02 -11.33 -13.51
CA ALA A 67 -2.24 -11.73 -12.12
C ALA A 67 -1.89 -10.55 -11.21
N LYS A 68 -2.88 -10.04 -10.48
CA LYS A 68 -2.68 -8.91 -9.56
C LYS A 68 -1.66 -9.33 -8.52
N ARG A 69 -0.63 -8.51 -8.33
CA ARG A 69 0.37 -8.74 -7.27
C ARG A 69 -0.30 -8.74 -5.89
N PRO A 70 0.23 -9.51 -4.92
CA PRO A 70 -0.34 -9.55 -3.56
C PRO A 70 -0.47 -8.15 -2.97
N GLY A 71 -1.63 -7.83 -2.40
CA GLY A 71 -1.93 -6.56 -1.75
C GLY A 71 -2.09 -5.37 -2.70
N ALA A 72 -2.34 -5.60 -3.99
CA ALA A 72 -2.61 -4.52 -4.95
C ALA A 72 -3.88 -3.73 -4.60
N GLU A 73 -4.81 -4.37 -3.92
CA GLU A 73 -6.05 -3.77 -3.41
C GLU A 73 -5.83 -2.70 -2.34
N PHE A 74 -4.66 -2.68 -1.70
CA PHE A 74 -4.31 -1.70 -0.66
C PHE A 74 -3.41 -0.58 -1.18
N ASP A 75 -3.02 -0.58 -2.46
CA ASP A 75 -2.03 0.36 -2.98
C ASP A 75 -2.44 1.82 -2.83
N ASP A 76 -3.70 2.15 -3.10
CA ASP A 76 -4.20 3.52 -2.99
C ASP A 76 -4.18 4.00 -1.53
N VAL A 77 -4.62 3.15 -0.59
CA VAL A 77 -4.61 3.44 0.84
C VAL A 77 -3.18 3.59 1.36
N ILE A 78 -2.26 2.73 0.90
CA ILE A 78 -0.84 2.81 1.25
C ILE A 78 -0.24 4.12 0.72
N ALA A 79 -0.51 4.47 -0.54
CA ALA A 79 0.00 5.69 -1.16
C ALA A 79 -0.50 6.95 -0.44
N GLU A 80 -1.80 7.00 -0.12
CA GLU A 80 -2.42 8.11 0.60
C GLU A 80 -1.78 8.31 1.98
N HIS A 81 -1.78 7.27 2.83
CA HIS A 81 -1.26 7.40 4.19
C HIS A 81 0.26 7.57 4.24
N ALA A 82 0.99 7.00 3.30
CA ALA A 82 2.41 7.23 3.15
C ALA A 82 2.71 8.71 2.80
N ALA A 83 1.96 9.30 1.88
CA ALA A 83 2.08 10.71 1.52
C ALA A 83 1.71 11.63 2.70
N LEU A 84 0.61 11.37 3.41
CA LEU A 84 0.16 12.14 4.57
C LEU A 84 1.20 12.14 5.72
N GLN A 85 1.94 11.06 5.88
CA GLN A 85 2.95 10.92 6.93
C GLN A 85 4.38 11.23 6.43
N GLY A 86 4.57 11.56 5.15
CA GLY A 86 5.92 11.77 4.59
C GLY A 86 6.80 10.51 4.66
N VAL A 87 6.20 9.33 4.50
CA VAL A 87 6.88 8.04 4.48
C VAL A 87 6.86 7.49 3.05
N ARG A 88 7.91 6.80 2.64
CA ARG A 88 7.91 6.16 1.32
C ARG A 88 6.88 5.03 1.25
N ALA A 89 5.99 5.05 0.25
CA ALA A 89 4.98 4.02 0.06
C ALA A 89 5.59 2.61 -0.11
N GLU A 90 6.77 2.53 -0.76
CA GLU A 90 7.51 1.28 -0.92
C GLU A 90 7.95 0.70 0.42
N LEU A 91 8.33 1.55 1.38
CA LEU A 91 8.71 1.12 2.74
C LEU A 91 7.49 0.59 3.50
N VAL A 92 6.37 1.32 3.47
CA VAL A 92 5.10 0.87 4.09
C VAL A 92 4.68 -0.49 3.52
N ARG A 93 4.72 -0.64 2.20
CA ARG A 93 4.39 -1.88 1.52
C ARG A 93 5.32 -3.03 1.89
N ALA A 94 6.62 -2.77 2.02
CA ALA A 94 7.60 -3.78 2.41
C ALA A 94 7.40 -4.25 3.86
N VAL A 95 7.01 -3.33 4.75
CA VAL A 95 6.63 -3.67 6.14
C VAL A 95 5.37 -4.54 6.14
N ILE A 96 4.29 -4.16 5.44
CA ILE A 96 3.07 -4.97 5.37
C ILE A 96 3.36 -6.39 4.83
N GLN A 97 4.17 -6.50 3.79
CA GLN A 97 4.56 -7.80 3.26
C GLN A 97 5.33 -8.64 4.29
N ALA A 98 6.18 -8.02 5.08
CA ALA A 98 6.98 -8.71 6.10
C ALA A 98 6.13 -9.12 7.32
N GLU A 99 5.14 -8.31 7.71
CA GLU A 99 4.31 -8.49 8.90
C GLU A 99 3.18 -9.51 8.68
N SER A 100 2.43 -9.36 7.61
CA SER A 100 1.19 -10.14 7.39
C SER A 100 1.13 -10.85 6.04
N GLY A 101 2.05 -10.56 5.11
CA GLY A 101 1.91 -10.99 3.74
C GLY A 101 0.66 -10.42 3.06
N PHE A 102 0.17 -9.25 3.48
CA PHE A 102 -1.08 -8.62 3.07
C PHE A 102 -2.35 -9.32 3.55
N ASN A 103 -2.30 -10.09 4.64
CA ASN A 103 -3.49 -10.64 5.27
C ASN A 103 -4.07 -9.63 6.29
N PRO A 104 -5.24 -9.00 6.04
CA PRO A 104 -5.83 -8.03 6.96
C PRO A 104 -6.34 -8.66 8.26
N MET A 105 -6.60 -9.97 8.24
CA MET A 105 -7.07 -10.72 9.42
C MET A 105 -5.94 -11.43 10.17
N ALA A 106 -4.67 -11.08 9.87
CA ALA A 106 -3.54 -11.69 10.55
C ALA A 106 -3.55 -11.39 12.05
N LEU A 107 -3.38 -12.45 12.85
CA LEU A 107 -3.25 -12.37 14.31
C LEU A 107 -2.05 -13.22 14.72
N SER A 108 -1.07 -12.60 15.37
CA SER A 108 0.09 -13.33 15.88
C SER A 108 -0.21 -14.00 17.21
N SER A 109 0.61 -14.98 17.59
CA SER A 109 0.53 -15.62 18.90
C SER A 109 0.77 -14.67 20.09
N ARG A 110 1.30 -13.48 19.82
CA ARG A 110 1.54 -12.43 20.82
C ARG A 110 0.46 -11.33 20.77
N GLY A 111 -0.57 -11.49 19.96
CA GLY A 111 -1.68 -10.56 19.86
C GLY A 111 -1.43 -9.37 18.93
N ALA A 112 -0.42 -9.39 18.06
CA ALA A 112 -0.26 -8.39 17.02
C ALA A 112 -1.31 -8.59 15.92
N MET A 113 -1.92 -7.50 15.41
CA MET A 113 -3.15 -7.54 14.63
C MET A 113 -3.04 -6.82 13.29
N GLY A 114 -3.64 -7.41 12.25
CA GLY A 114 -3.90 -6.82 10.95
C GLY A 114 -2.68 -6.71 10.03
N LEU A 115 -2.80 -5.90 8.99
CA LEU A 115 -1.83 -5.77 7.91
C LEU A 115 -0.42 -5.40 8.38
N MET A 116 -0.30 -4.47 9.33
CA MET A 116 0.96 -3.96 9.87
C MET A 116 1.27 -4.50 11.27
N GLN A 117 0.53 -5.54 11.73
CA GLN A 117 0.76 -6.26 12.99
C GLN A 117 0.94 -5.33 14.19
N LEU A 118 -0.05 -4.48 14.42
CA LEU A 118 -0.03 -3.58 15.57
C LEU A 118 -0.35 -4.34 16.86
N MET A 119 0.48 -4.14 17.88
CA MET A 119 0.16 -4.62 19.24
C MET A 119 -1.02 -3.83 19.82
N PRO A 120 -1.88 -4.43 20.68
CA PRO A 120 -3.05 -3.78 21.26
C PRO A 120 -2.76 -2.40 21.87
N ALA A 121 -1.70 -2.29 22.67
CA ALA A 121 -1.30 -1.03 23.28
C ALA A 121 -0.90 0.01 22.23
N THR A 122 -0.08 -0.39 21.25
CA THR A 122 0.33 0.49 20.14
C THR A 122 -0.88 0.94 19.31
N ALA A 123 -1.81 0.03 19.00
CA ALA A 123 -3.04 0.36 18.28
C ALA A 123 -3.86 1.42 19.04
N ALA A 124 -4.01 1.26 20.36
CA ALA A 124 -4.72 2.22 21.20
C ALA A 124 -4.04 3.59 21.22
N ASP A 125 -2.70 3.65 21.40
CA ASP A 125 -1.90 4.89 21.40
C ASP A 125 -1.98 5.63 20.07
N LEU A 126 -2.14 4.90 18.97
CA LEU A 126 -2.25 5.45 17.61
C LEU A 126 -3.69 5.84 17.23
N GLY A 127 -4.68 5.52 18.07
CA GLY A 127 -6.10 5.76 17.81
C GLY A 127 -6.68 4.83 16.75
N VAL A 128 -6.19 3.58 16.67
CA VAL A 128 -6.71 2.53 15.80
C VAL A 128 -7.84 1.81 16.52
N LEU A 129 -9.07 2.09 16.13
CA LEU A 129 -10.26 1.52 16.77
C LEU A 129 -10.52 0.07 16.36
N ASN A 130 -10.26 -0.25 15.10
CA ASN A 130 -10.37 -1.59 14.55
C ASN A 130 -9.10 -2.02 13.84
N PRO A 131 -8.18 -2.74 14.51
CA PRO A 131 -6.92 -3.18 13.91
C PRO A 131 -7.05 -4.15 12.73
N PHE A 132 -8.22 -4.77 12.52
CA PHE A 132 -8.50 -5.63 11.38
C PHE A 132 -9.13 -4.88 10.20
N ASN A 133 -9.51 -3.60 10.40
CA ASN A 133 -9.86 -2.72 9.30
C ASN A 133 -8.58 -2.29 8.55
N PRO A 134 -8.45 -2.59 7.23
CA PRO A 134 -7.25 -2.29 6.48
C PRO A 134 -6.83 -0.81 6.52
N ILE A 135 -7.80 0.10 6.37
CA ILE A 135 -7.56 1.54 6.34
C ILE A 135 -7.03 2.03 7.70
N ASP A 136 -7.71 1.64 8.80
CA ASP A 136 -7.30 2.03 10.15
C ASP A 136 -5.93 1.46 10.51
N ASN A 137 -5.67 0.21 10.14
CA ASN A 137 -4.41 -0.46 10.43
C ASN A 137 -3.24 0.18 9.65
N ILE A 138 -3.40 0.43 8.34
CA ILE A 138 -2.38 1.10 7.50
C ILE A 138 -2.15 2.52 8.00
N ARG A 139 -3.20 3.28 8.31
CA ARG A 139 -3.09 4.63 8.90
C ARG A 139 -2.25 4.63 10.17
N GLY A 140 -2.60 3.78 11.13
CA GLY A 140 -1.89 3.68 12.42
C GLY A 140 -0.46 3.19 12.25
N GLY A 141 -0.25 2.12 11.50
CA GLY A 141 1.08 1.54 11.27
C GLY A 141 2.02 2.49 10.53
N THR A 142 1.51 3.25 9.55
CA THR A 142 2.29 4.26 8.83
C THR A 142 2.66 5.43 9.75
N LYS A 143 1.73 5.87 10.61
CA LYS A 143 2.00 6.88 11.65
C LYS A 143 3.08 6.40 12.62
N TYR A 144 3.00 5.15 13.08
CA TYR A 144 4.03 4.57 13.94
C TYR A 144 5.40 4.51 13.26
N LEU A 145 5.43 4.09 11.99
CA LEU A 145 6.67 4.07 11.21
C LEU A 145 7.27 5.47 11.07
N ARG A 146 6.44 6.52 10.90
CA ARG A 146 6.90 7.91 10.88
C ARG A 146 7.52 8.31 12.22
N GLN A 147 6.88 7.98 13.33
CA GLN A 147 7.43 8.27 14.67
C GLN A 147 8.80 7.61 14.90
N LEU A 148 8.99 6.40 14.38
CA LEU A 148 10.28 5.72 14.45
C LEU A 148 11.31 6.36 13.53
N LEU A 149 10.94 6.79 12.34
CA LEU A 149 11.83 7.54 11.45
C LEU A 149 12.23 8.88 12.07
N ASP A 150 11.32 9.61 12.71
CA ASP A 150 11.62 10.84 13.42
C ASP A 150 12.59 10.60 14.58
N ARG A 151 12.38 9.52 15.34
CA ARG A 151 13.24 9.13 16.47
C ARG A 151 14.70 8.85 16.06
N TYR A 152 14.88 8.34 14.85
CA TYR A 152 16.20 7.91 14.36
C TYR A 152 16.70 8.74 13.17
N ASP A 153 16.35 10.03 13.10
CA ASP A 153 16.83 10.97 12.10
C ASP A 153 16.66 10.47 10.65
N ASN A 154 15.52 9.88 10.37
CA ASN A 154 15.19 9.22 9.09
C ASN A 154 16.10 8.04 8.71
N ASN A 155 16.81 7.45 9.66
CA ASN A 155 17.55 6.22 9.43
C ASN A 155 16.57 5.03 9.31
N GLU A 156 16.22 4.67 8.07
CA GLU A 156 15.29 3.58 7.79
C GLU A 156 15.70 2.25 8.40
N THR A 157 17.00 1.94 8.43
CA THR A 157 17.50 0.69 9.02
C THR A 157 17.17 0.59 10.50
N LEU A 158 17.38 1.68 11.25
CA LEU A 158 17.06 1.74 12.68
C LEU A 158 15.54 1.78 12.92
N ALA A 159 14.79 2.51 12.09
CA ALA A 159 13.33 2.55 12.18
C ALA A 159 12.71 1.17 11.92
N ILE A 160 13.19 0.43 10.91
CA ILE A 160 12.76 -0.94 10.62
C ILE A 160 13.10 -1.88 11.78
N ALA A 161 14.32 -1.77 12.33
CA ALA A 161 14.72 -2.57 13.49
C ALA A 161 13.85 -2.27 14.72
N ALA A 162 13.55 -1.00 14.97
CA ALA A 162 12.70 -0.57 16.07
C ALA A 162 11.24 -0.97 15.87
N TYR A 163 10.76 -1.01 14.64
CA TYR A 163 9.41 -1.50 14.32
C TYR A 163 9.24 -2.95 14.79
N ASN A 164 10.23 -3.80 14.54
CA ASN A 164 10.21 -5.21 14.91
C ASN A 164 10.58 -5.46 16.38
N ALA A 165 11.70 -4.87 16.87
CA ALA A 165 12.26 -5.17 18.17
C ALA A 165 11.85 -4.18 19.28
N GLY A 166 11.13 -3.11 18.92
CA GLY A 166 10.83 -1.98 19.78
C GLY A 166 11.98 -0.97 19.88
N PRO A 167 11.65 0.34 20.00
CA PRO A 167 12.65 1.40 20.07
C PRO A 167 13.57 1.25 21.27
N GLY A 168 13.04 0.81 22.41
CA GLY A 168 13.87 0.56 23.60
C GLY A 168 14.98 -0.48 23.41
N SER A 169 14.78 -1.45 22.50
CA SER A 169 15.85 -2.40 22.16
C SER A 169 16.94 -1.72 21.33
N VAL A 170 16.58 -0.93 20.33
CA VAL A 170 17.54 -0.19 19.50
C VAL A 170 18.36 0.78 20.34
N ASP A 171 17.71 1.51 21.25
CA ASP A 171 18.37 2.45 22.17
C ASP A 171 19.35 1.73 23.10
N LYS A 172 18.92 0.62 23.69
CA LYS A 172 19.76 -0.21 24.58
C LYS A 172 21.03 -0.73 23.89
N TYR A 173 20.95 -1.01 22.59
CA TYR A 173 22.10 -1.46 21.81
C TYR A 173 22.88 -0.32 21.13
N GLY A 174 22.75 0.91 21.64
CA GLY A 174 23.57 2.06 21.21
C GLY A 174 23.24 2.50 19.78
N LEU A 175 21.97 2.61 19.44
CA LEU A 175 21.47 3.00 18.11
C LEU A 175 22.01 2.09 16.99
N ARG A 176 21.94 0.79 17.24
CA ARG A 176 22.29 -0.25 16.28
C ARG A 176 21.17 -1.28 16.16
N VAL A 177 21.17 -2.02 15.07
CA VAL A 177 20.26 -3.16 14.93
C VAL A 177 20.60 -4.17 16.04
N PRO A 178 19.63 -4.49 16.93
CA PRO A 178 19.86 -5.45 18.01
C PRO A 178 20.36 -6.81 17.49
N PRO A 179 21.22 -7.52 18.22
CA PRO A 179 21.77 -8.80 17.80
C PRO A 179 20.74 -9.95 17.92
N PHE A 180 19.48 -9.66 17.74
CA PHE A 180 18.42 -10.66 17.69
C PHE A 180 18.32 -11.16 16.25
N ARG A 181 18.52 -12.47 16.04
CA ARG A 181 18.48 -13.09 14.71
C ARG A 181 17.22 -12.71 13.94
N GLU A 182 16.07 -12.75 14.60
CA GLU A 182 14.79 -12.41 14.01
C GLU A 182 14.77 -10.96 13.50
N THR A 183 15.24 -10.00 14.30
CA THR A 183 15.30 -8.59 13.92
C THR A 183 16.28 -8.34 12.78
N GLN A 184 17.44 -8.99 12.80
CA GLN A 184 18.42 -8.90 11.72
C GLN A 184 17.87 -9.45 10.40
N ASP A 185 17.21 -10.62 10.44
CA ASP A 185 16.58 -11.22 9.28
C ASP A 185 15.40 -10.36 8.75
N TYR A 186 14.64 -9.73 9.67
CA TYR A 186 13.55 -8.79 9.32
C TYR A 186 14.09 -7.57 8.58
N VAL A 187 15.09 -6.89 9.14
CA VAL A 187 15.74 -5.72 8.53
C VAL A 187 16.31 -6.08 7.16
N LYS A 188 17.05 -7.17 7.07
CA LYS A 188 17.64 -7.65 5.81
C LYS A 188 16.57 -7.88 4.74
N ARG A 189 15.48 -8.55 5.06
CA ARG A 189 14.36 -8.86 4.14
C ARG A 189 13.73 -7.60 3.59
N ILE A 190 13.45 -6.61 4.43
CA ILE A 190 12.85 -5.34 4.01
C ILE A 190 13.82 -4.56 3.11
N LEU A 191 15.08 -4.39 3.52
CA LEU A 191 16.07 -3.66 2.74
C LEU A 191 16.32 -4.31 1.36
N GLN A 192 16.40 -5.63 1.29
CA GLN A 192 16.51 -6.35 0.02
C GLN A 192 15.29 -6.12 -0.88
N SER A 193 14.07 -6.13 -0.34
CA SER A 193 12.85 -5.85 -1.08
C SER A 193 12.86 -4.43 -1.66
N LEU A 194 13.34 -3.45 -0.92
CA LEU A 194 13.45 -2.06 -1.36
C LEU A 194 14.50 -1.90 -2.47
N GLN A 195 15.67 -2.53 -2.33
CA GLN A 195 16.73 -2.50 -3.35
C GLN A 195 16.29 -3.13 -4.67
N ALA A 196 15.63 -4.29 -4.62
CA ALA A 196 15.12 -4.96 -5.82
C ALA A 196 14.14 -4.07 -6.60
N LYS A 197 13.24 -3.36 -5.90
CA LYS A 197 12.30 -2.43 -6.54
C LYS A 197 12.99 -1.20 -7.14
N THR A 198 14.01 -0.67 -6.46
CA THR A 198 14.80 0.45 -6.97
C THR A 198 15.57 0.05 -8.24
N ALA A 199 16.15 -1.14 -8.27
CA ALA A 199 16.85 -1.66 -9.45
C ALA A 199 15.89 -1.85 -10.63
N THR A 200 14.69 -2.42 -10.39
CA THR A 200 13.66 -2.59 -11.42
C THR A 200 13.17 -1.24 -11.95
N ARG A 201 12.99 -0.26 -11.07
CA ARG A 201 12.58 1.11 -11.46
C ARG A 201 13.71 1.82 -12.23
N ALA A 202 14.96 1.66 -11.82
CA ALA A 202 16.12 2.20 -12.54
C ALA A 202 16.27 1.54 -13.92
N ALA A 203 16.07 0.22 -14.02
CA ALA A 203 16.08 -0.50 -15.29
C ALA A 203 14.91 -0.08 -16.20
N ALA A 204 13.73 0.18 -15.64
CA ALA A 204 12.56 0.69 -16.37
C ALA A 204 12.71 2.19 -16.72
N ALA A 205 13.44 2.95 -15.90
CA ALA A 205 13.76 4.37 -16.11
C ALA A 205 15.05 4.58 -16.89
N SER A 206 15.77 3.52 -17.26
CA SER A 206 16.82 3.64 -18.29
C SER A 206 16.16 4.32 -19.48
N PRO A 207 16.66 5.48 -19.94
CA PRO A 207 16.11 6.09 -21.12
C PRO A 207 16.26 5.07 -22.24
N SER A 208 15.17 4.36 -22.57
CA SER A 208 15.13 3.77 -23.89
C SER A 208 15.25 4.98 -24.80
N THR A 209 16.44 5.21 -25.31
CA THR A 209 16.66 6.19 -26.35
C THR A 209 15.70 5.78 -27.44
N LYS A 210 14.50 6.37 -27.44
CA LYS A 210 13.49 6.11 -28.47
C LYS A 210 14.14 6.59 -29.76
N VAL A 211 14.76 5.63 -30.43
CA VAL A 211 15.32 5.88 -31.78
C VAL A 211 14.10 6.19 -32.66
N ILE A 212 14.07 7.41 -33.18
CA ILE A 212 13.04 7.82 -34.13
C ILE A 212 13.68 7.70 -35.52
N TYR A 213 13.06 6.89 -36.35
CA TYR A 213 13.44 6.71 -37.75
C TYR A 213 12.63 7.66 -38.61
N LYS A 214 13.27 8.50 -39.41
CA LYS A 214 12.64 9.35 -40.42
C LYS A 214 12.76 8.65 -41.75
N ILE A 215 11.64 8.38 -42.38
CA ILE A 215 11.55 7.94 -43.80
C ILE A 215 10.94 9.04 -44.62
N VAL A 216 11.22 9.07 -45.90
CA VAL A 216 10.63 10.01 -46.85
C VAL A 216 9.76 9.20 -47.81
N GLU A 217 8.48 9.45 -47.79
CA GLU A 217 7.50 8.85 -48.69
C GLU A 217 7.11 9.86 -49.80
N THR A 218 6.98 9.40 -51.04
CA THR A 218 6.44 10.25 -52.08
C THR A 218 4.94 10.05 -52.21
N ILE A 219 4.16 11.06 -51.82
CA ILE A 219 2.71 11.07 -51.90
C ILE A 219 2.32 12.15 -52.92
N ASN A 220 1.65 11.76 -53.97
CA ASN A 220 1.20 12.67 -55.06
C ASN A 220 2.33 13.52 -55.62
N GLY A 221 3.51 12.92 -55.84
CA GLY A 221 4.70 13.60 -56.38
C GLY A 221 5.41 14.53 -55.37
N ARG A 222 4.96 14.61 -54.12
CA ARG A 222 5.61 15.39 -53.07
C ARG A 222 6.32 14.47 -52.08
N GLN A 223 7.51 14.81 -51.66
CA GLN A 223 8.24 14.11 -50.62
C GLN A 223 7.75 14.56 -49.26
N VAL A 224 7.20 13.62 -48.48
CA VAL A 224 6.65 13.86 -47.13
C VAL A 224 7.45 13.07 -46.11
N PRO A 225 8.06 13.70 -45.08
CA PRO A 225 8.75 12.98 -44.02
C PRO A 225 7.75 12.32 -43.09
N ARG A 226 8.00 11.03 -42.79
CA ARG A 226 7.24 10.25 -41.80
C ARG A 226 8.19 9.75 -40.71
N TYR A 227 7.76 9.83 -39.45
CA TYR A 227 8.54 9.42 -38.30
C TYR A 227 8.00 8.13 -37.70
N LEU A 228 8.87 7.14 -37.50
CA LEU A 228 8.53 5.83 -36.98
C LEU A 228 9.32 5.56 -35.70
N THR A 229 8.72 4.85 -34.76
CA THR A 229 9.39 4.40 -33.52
C THR A 229 9.96 2.99 -33.64
N ALA A 230 9.65 2.27 -34.73
CA ALA A 230 10.21 0.97 -35.08
C ALA A 230 11.11 1.12 -36.33
N LYS A 231 12.20 0.34 -36.40
CA LYS A 231 13.09 0.33 -37.56
C LYS A 231 12.29 -0.10 -38.80
N PRO A 232 12.32 0.68 -39.91
CA PRO A 232 11.69 0.29 -41.16
C PRO A 232 12.24 -1.05 -41.68
N SER A 233 11.36 -1.89 -42.21
CA SER A 233 11.75 -3.20 -42.77
C SER A 233 12.44 -3.08 -44.11
N SER A 234 12.26 -1.94 -44.85
CA SER A 234 12.86 -1.70 -46.17
C SER A 234 12.92 -0.17 -46.47
N GLY A 235 13.80 0.22 -47.35
CA GLY A 235 13.98 1.61 -47.81
C GLY A 235 14.99 2.43 -46.98
N PRO A 236 15.43 3.59 -47.52
CA PRO A 236 16.36 4.48 -46.85
C PRO A 236 15.68 5.17 -45.66
N PHE A 237 16.38 5.25 -44.51
CA PHE A 237 15.91 5.95 -43.32
C PHE A 237 17.05 6.75 -42.68
N GLU A 238 16.67 7.80 -41.96
CA GLU A 238 17.56 8.62 -41.17
C GLU A 238 17.20 8.40 -39.66
N ILE A 239 18.24 8.28 -38.81
CA ILE A 239 18.03 8.20 -37.37
C ILE A 239 18.02 9.61 -36.78
N VAL A 240 16.87 10.03 -36.24
CA VAL A 240 16.73 11.31 -35.55
C VAL A 240 16.95 11.06 -34.06
N LYS A 241 18.12 11.42 -33.53
CA LYS A 241 18.36 11.43 -32.08
C LYS A 241 17.71 12.66 -31.49
N ARG A 242 16.80 12.46 -30.52
CA ARG A 242 16.37 13.53 -29.63
C ARG A 242 17.37 13.62 -28.50
N GLY A 243 18.05 14.76 -28.40
CA GLY A 243 18.93 15.10 -27.28
C GLY A 243 18.15 15.19 -25.97
#